data_7d17b40be04f5c374c737120352b5339
#
_entry.id   7d17b40be04f5c374c737120352b5339
#
_cell.length_a   1.000
_cell.length_b   1.000
_cell.length_c   1.000
_cell.angle_alpha   90.00
_cell.angle_beta   90.00
_cell.angle_gamma   90.00
#
_symmetry.space_group_name_H-M   'P 1'
#
loop_
_entity.id
_entity.type
_entity.pdbx_description
1 polymer ?
#
loop_
_entity_poly.entity_id
_entity_poly.type
_entity_poly.pdbx_seq_one_letter_code
_entity_poly.pdbx_strand_id
1 'polypeptide(L)'
;MSYKGKFRPTFIKKYKGDPTNIIYRSLWEKKFMVYCDKNTNVLEWGSEEIALPYRSPVDNKIHRYFPDFYIKVRESTGQIKKYLIEVKPFKQTVEPQVKKLSLIHI
;
A
#
# COMPACT_ATOMS: atom_id res chain seq x y z
N MET A 1 6.62 -4.34 -21.39
CA MET A 1 6.76 -5.61 -20.67
C MET A 1 6.22 -5.44 -19.25
N SER A 2 5.37 -6.31 -18.82
CA SER A 2 4.80 -6.19 -17.48
C SER A 2 5.53 -7.13 -16.53
N TYR A 3 5.91 -6.59 -15.37
CA TYR A 3 6.62 -7.33 -14.34
C TYR A 3 5.65 -7.77 -13.25
N LYS A 4 4.66 -8.54 -13.65
CA LYS A 4 3.62 -8.99 -12.75
C LYS A 4 4.01 -10.31 -12.10
N GLY A 5 3.80 -10.43 -10.81
CA GLY A 5 4.11 -11.67 -10.11
C GLY A 5 3.54 -11.68 -8.71
N LYS A 6 3.78 -12.77 -8.00
CA LYS A 6 3.36 -12.91 -6.62
C LYS A 6 4.52 -12.63 -5.68
N PHE A 7 4.27 -11.84 -4.66
CA PHE A 7 5.26 -11.55 -3.63
C PHE A 7 5.05 -12.47 -2.44
N ARG A 8 6.14 -13.03 -1.92
CA ARG A 8 6.10 -13.86 -0.72
C ARG A 8 6.82 -13.14 0.41
N PRO A 9 6.10 -12.70 1.44
CA PRO A 9 6.74 -11.99 2.54
C PRO A 9 7.59 -12.92 3.40
N THR A 10 8.69 -12.41 3.91
CA THR A 10 9.51 -13.10 4.88
C THR A 10 8.84 -13.06 6.25
N PHE A 11 8.25 -11.91 6.57
CA PHE A 11 7.60 -11.69 7.87
C PHE A 11 6.09 -11.68 7.68
N ILE A 12 5.52 -12.87 7.56
CA ILE A 12 4.10 -13.06 7.22
C ILE A 12 3.17 -12.32 8.20
N LYS A 13 3.56 -12.27 9.47
CA LYS A 13 2.71 -11.66 10.50
C LYS A 13 2.53 -10.15 10.32
N LYS A 14 3.41 -9.51 9.56
CA LYS A 14 3.28 -8.07 9.29
C LYS A 14 2.23 -7.79 8.23
N TYR A 15 1.95 -8.75 7.36
CA TYR A 15 1.03 -8.51 6.26
C TYR A 15 -0.43 -8.56 6.74
N LYS A 16 -1.16 -7.50 6.44
CA LYS A 16 -2.58 -7.41 6.77
C LYS A 16 -3.37 -7.81 5.54
N GLY A 17 -3.87 -9.04 5.55
CA GLY A 17 -4.61 -9.61 4.46
C GLY A 17 -4.16 -11.03 4.19
N ASP A 18 -4.35 -11.48 2.96
CA ASP A 18 -3.97 -12.84 2.56
C ASP A 18 -2.52 -12.85 2.06
N PRO A 19 -1.57 -13.34 2.87
CA PRO A 19 -0.16 -13.33 2.47
C PRO A 19 0.16 -14.31 1.36
N THR A 20 -0.78 -15.16 0.99
CA THR A 20 -0.57 -16.11 -0.11
C THR A 20 -1.00 -15.54 -1.45
N ASN A 21 -1.60 -14.36 -1.46
CA ASN A 21 -2.12 -13.78 -2.69
C ASN A 21 -1.74 -12.29 -2.83
N ILE A 22 -0.46 -12.01 -2.64
CA ILE A 22 0.06 -10.65 -2.80
C ILE A 22 0.62 -10.52 -4.21
N ILE A 23 0.03 -9.64 -5.01
CA ILE A 23 0.39 -9.48 -6.42
C ILE A 23 1.02 -8.12 -6.63
N TYR A 24 2.21 -8.09 -7.22
CA TYR A 24 2.80 -6.85 -7.70
C TYR A 24 2.61 -6.76 -9.21
N ARG A 25 2.38 -5.54 -9.69
CA ARG A 25 2.15 -5.29 -11.12
C ARG A 25 3.29 -4.51 -11.76
N SER A 26 4.30 -4.16 -10.98
CA SER A 26 5.49 -3.48 -11.48
C SER A 26 6.67 -3.79 -10.58
N LEU A 27 7.88 -3.58 -11.10
CA LEU A 27 9.07 -3.76 -10.28
C LEU A 27 9.12 -2.79 -9.11
N TRP A 28 8.57 -1.59 -9.32
CA TRP A 28 8.54 -0.61 -8.25
C TRP A 28 7.67 -1.08 -7.10
N GLU A 29 6.51 -1.65 -7.40
CA GLU A 29 5.63 -2.21 -6.38
C GLU A 29 6.33 -3.33 -5.63
N LYS A 30 7.05 -4.19 -6.35
CA LYS A 30 7.81 -5.26 -5.72
C LYS A 30 8.87 -4.70 -4.76
N LYS A 31 9.59 -3.66 -5.18
CA LYS A 31 10.58 -3.02 -4.32
C LYS A 31 9.95 -2.44 -3.07
N PHE A 32 8.80 -1.82 -3.21
CA PHE A 32 8.09 -1.25 -2.06
C PHE A 32 7.64 -2.36 -1.09
N MET A 33 7.16 -3.48 -1.63
CA MET A 33 6.76 -4.62 -0.82
C MET A 33 7.93 -5.19 -0.03
N VAL A 34 9.10 -5.31 -0.66
CA VAL A 34 10.32 -5.75 0.01
C VAL A 34 10.67 -4.79 1.14
N TYR A 35 10.58 -3.50 0.88
CA TYR A 35 10.84 -2.48 1.89
C TYR A 35 9.90 -2.66 3.09
N CYS A 36 8.60 -2.79 2.83
CA CYS A 36 7.62 -2.97 3.91
C CYS A 36 7.87 -4.22 4.71
N ASP A 37 8.23 -5.30 4.03
CA ASP A 37 8.45 -6.59 4.68
C ASP A 37 9.67 -6.56 5.59
N LYS A 38 10.75 -5.92 5.15
CA LYS A 38 12.03 -6.00 5.86
C LYS A 38 12.32 -4.84 6.79
N ASN A 39 11.65 -3.71 6.64
CA ASN A 39 11.90 -2.56 7.48
C ASN A 39 11.26 -2.74 8.86
N THR A 40 12.07 -2.68 9.91
CA THR A 40 11.59 -2.92 11.26
C THR A 40 10.64 -1.83 11.76
N ASN A 41 10.67 -0.65 11.17
CA ASN A 41 9.75 0.42 11.54
C ASN A 41 8.38 0.28 10.89
N VAL A 42 8.27 -0.55 9.87
CA VAL A 42 6.97 -0.91 9.30
C VAL A 42 6.41 -2.06 10.12
N LEU A 43 5.38 -1.77 10.89
CA LEU A 43 4.78 -2.76 11.79
C LEU A 43 3.77 -3.65 11.08
N GLU A 44 3.11 -3.09 10.07
CA GLU A 44 2.03 -3.75 9.36
C GLU A 44 1.93 -3.15 7.98
N TRP A 45 1.54 -3.94 6.99
CA TRP A 45 1.32 -3.42 5.64
C TRP A 45 0.36 -4.32 4.89
N GLY A 46 -0.25 -3.78 3.83
CA GLY A 46 -1.14 -4.52 2.96
C GLY A 46 -1.16 -3.91 1.58
N SER A 47 -1.45 -4.75 0.59
CA SER A 47 -1.52 -4.34 -0.81
C SER A 47 -2.94 -4.58 -1.30
N GLU A 48 -3.66 -3.50 -1.59
CA GLU A 48 -5.03 -3.54 -2.11
C GLU A 48 -6.01 -4.32 -1.22
N GLU A 49 -5.71 -4.41 0.07
CA GLU A 49 -6.55 -5.19 1.00
C GLU A 49 -7.60 -4.36 1.71
N ILE A 50 -7.48 -3.04 1.67
CA ILE A 50 -8.39 -2.15 2.39
C ILE A 50 -9.31 -1.45 1.41
N ALA A 51 -10.61 -1.55 1.66
CA ALA A 51 -11.63 -0.84 0.90
C ALA A 51 -12.18 0.29 1.76
N LEU A 52 -12.15 1.51 1.22
CA LEU A 52 -12.68 2.69 1.91
C LEU A 52 -13.96 3.13 1.23
N PRO A 53 -15.07 3.21 1.97
CA PRO A 53 -16.29 3.75 1.39
C PRO A 53 -16.18 5.26 1.28
N TYR A 54 -16.67 5.82 0.21
CA TYR A 54 -16.77 7.26 0.04
C TYR A 54 -18.00 7.60 -0.78
N ARG A 55 -18.54 8.80 -0.54
CA ARG A 55 -19.69 9.27 -1.31
C ARG A 55 -19.18 10.07 -2.50
N SER A 56 -19.49 9.59 -3.68
CA SER A 56 -19.08 10.26 -4.91
C SER A 56 -19.95 11.52 -5.15
N PRO A 57 -19.32 12.67 -5.43
CA PRO A 57 -20.10 13.88 -5.75
C PRO A 57 -20.76 13.80 -7.13
N VAL A 58 -20.33 12.87 -7.97
CA VAL A 58 -20.87 12.75 -9.32
C VAL A 58 -22.26 12.13 -9.33
N ASP A 59 -22.43 11.01 -8.62
CA ASP A 59 -23.70 10.27 -8.61
C ASP A 59 -24.32 10.19 -7.23
N ASN A 60 -23.69 10.79 -6.23
CA ASN A 60 -24.15 10.80 -4.84
C ASN A 60 -24.37 9.41 -4.25
N LYS A 61 -23.63 8.42 -4.76
CA LYS A 61 -23.67 7.05 -4.28
C LYS A 61 -22.41 6.70 -3.51
N ILE A 62 -22.51 5.66 -2.68
CA ILE A 62 -21.36 5.16 -1.94
C ILE A 62 -20.57 4.22 -2.84
N HIS A 63 -19.28 4.53 -3.00
CA HIS A 63 -18.35 3.71 -3.76
C HIS A 63 -17.26 3.21 -2.83
N ARG A 64 -16.51 2.21 -3.30
CA ARG A 64 -15.36 1.69 -2.57
C ARG A 64 -14.08 2.12 -3.27
N TYR A 65 -13.16 2.64 -2.47
CA TYR A 65 -11.84 3.01 -2.95
C TYR A 65 -10.81 2.07 -2.37
N PHE A 66 -9.93 1.53 -3.23
CA PHE A 66 -8.87 0.61 -2.84
C PHE A 66 -7.53 1.31 -3.06
N PRO A 67 -6.90 1.82 -1.99
CA PRO A 67 -5.54 2.35 -2.13
C PRO A 67 -4.56 1.23 -2.47
N ASP A 68 -3.47 1.59 -3.14
CA ASP A 68 -2.47 0.60 -3.56
C ASP A 68 -1.83 -0.08 -2.37
N PHE A 69 -1.48 0.69 -1.34
CA PHE A 69 -0.86 0.14 -0.15
C PHE A 69 -1.41 0.77 1.11
N TYR A 70 -1.43 -0.04 2.16
CA TYR A 70 -1.65 0.40 3.51
C TYR A 70 -0.40 0.09 4.30
N ILE A 71 0.09 1.04 5.11
CA ILE A 71 1.21 0.78 6.00
C ILE A 71 0.96 1.36 7.38
N LYS A 72 1.49 0.67 8.39
CA LYS A 72 1.48 1.12 9.77
C LYS A 72 2.93 1.20 10.20
N VAL A 73 3.38 2.40 10.55
CA VAL A 73 4.79 2.64 10.84
C VAL A 73 4.98 3.22 12.23
N ARG A 74 6.15 2.93 12.80
CA ARG A 74 6.59 3.58 14.02
C ARG A 74 7.55 4.71 13.63
N GLU A 75 7.19 5.93 14.00
CA GLU A 75 8.01 7.09 13.68
C GLU A 75 9.14 7.25 14.70
N SER A 76 10.11 8.14 14.38
CA SER A 76 11.25 8.37 15.24
C SER A 76 10.86 8.86 16.64
N THR A 77 9.71 9.49 16.76
CA THR A 77 9.18 9.95 18.04
C THR A 77 8.56 8.83 18.88
N GLY A 78 8.47 7.62 18.34
CA GLY A 78 7.79 6.50 18.96
C GLY A 78 6.31 6.41 18.66
N GLN A 79 5.76 7.40 17.97
CA GLN A 79 4.35 7.37 17.60
C GLN A 79 4.10 6.38 16.47
N ILE A 80 2.97 5.72 16.55
CA ILE A 80 2.55 4.78 15.50
C ILE A 80 1.51 5.47 14.63
N LYS A 81 1.75 5.48 13.32
CA LYS A 81 0.86 6.11 12.37
C LYS A 81 0.54 5.16 11.23
N LYS A 82 -0.65 5.34 10.66
CA LYS A 82 -1.13 4.54 9.55
C LYS A 82 -1.29 5.44 8.34
N TYR A 83 -0.85 4.94 7.18
CA TYR A 83 -0.90 5.70 5.94
C TYR A 83 -1.52 4.86 4.84
N LEU A 84 -2.24 5.54 3.96
CA LEU A 84 -2.65 4.96 2.70
C LEU A 84 -1.76 5.53 1.61
N ILE A 85 -1.23 4.68 0.77
CA ILE A 85 -0.27 5.07 -0.25
C ILE A 85 -0.82 4.71 -1.60
N GLU A 86 -0.78 5.67 -2.51
CA GLU A 86 -1.13 5.45 -3.89
C GLU A 86 0.12 5.63 -4.73
N VAL A 87 0.39 4.66 -5.57
CA VAL A 87 1.56 4.67 -6.45
C VAL A 87 1.10 5.14 -7.83
N LYS A 88 1.63 6.27 -8.27
CA LYS A 88 1.29 6.80 -9.60
C LYS A 88 2.55 6.93 -10.44
N PRO A 89 2.57 6.31 -11.61
CA PRO A 89 3.72 6.49 -12.51
C PRO A 89 3.70 7.89 -13.08
N PHE A 90 4.89 8.44 -13.27
CA PHE A 90 5.03 9.63 -14.08
C PHE A 90 4.71 9.30 -15.52
N LYS A 91 4.10 10.27 -16.20
CA LYS A 91 3.75 10.15 -17.59
C LYS A 91 4.98 9.96 -18.42
N GLN A 92 5.79 9.51 -18.66
CA GLN A 92 6.98 9.41 -19.50
C GLN A 92 8.25 9.11 -18.71
N THR A 93 8.10 8.74 -17.47
CA THR A 93 9.25 8.30 -16.72
C THR A 93 9.08 6.86 -16.33
N VAL A 94 10.19 6.26 -15.91
CA VAL A 94 10.22 4.86 -15.56
C VAL A 94 9.84 4.61 -14.12
N GLU A 95 9.95 5.62 -13.28
CA GLU A 95 9.69 5.44 -11.85
C GLU A 95 8.36 6.05 -11.45
N PRO A 96 7.50 5.27 -10.78
CA PRO A 96 6.26 5.82 -10.24
C PRO A 96 6.55 6.70 -9.03
N GLN A 97 5.64 7.66 -8.81
CA GLN A 97 5.68 8.45 -7.59
C GLN A 97 4.82 7.82 -6.54
N VAL A 98 5.30 7.85 -5.31
CA VAL A 98 4.50 7.46 -4.16
C VAL A 98 3.87 8.72 -3.59
N LYS A 99 2.54 8.72 -3.51
CA LYS A 99 1.81 9.84 -2.95
C LYS A 99 1.07 9.39 -1.71
N LYS A 100 1.33 10.07 -0.61
CA LYS A 100 0.65 9.82 0.63
C LYS A 100 -0.72 10.46 0.55
N LEU A 101 -1.78 9.66 0.65
CA LEU A 101 -3.14 10.16 0.49
C LEU A 101 -3.74 10.67 1.78
N SER A 102 -3.59 9.93 2.84
CA SER A 102 -4.21 10.33 4.09
C SER A 102 -3.58 9.61 5.27
N LEU A 103 -3.72 10.23 6.43
CA LEU A 103 -3.38 9.64 7.70
C LEU A 103 -4.65 9.11 8.32
N ILE A 104 -4.64 7.82 8.68
CA ILE A 104 -5.80 7.19 9.28
C ILE A 104 -5.60 7.11 10.78
N HIS A 105 -6.57 7.64 11.50
CA HIS A 105 -6.63 7.50 12.95
C HIS A 105 -7.72 6.50 13.28
N ILE A 106 -7.33 5.41 13.83
CA ILE A 106 -8.26 4.37 14.22
C ILE A 106 -8.24 4.24 15.72
#